data_9cffec5616e2b2c0b2b1737f33a9d4f0
#
_entry.id   9cffec5616e2b2c0b2b1737f33a9d4f0
#
_cell.length_a   1.000
_cell.length_b   1.000
_cell.length_c   1.000
_cell.angle_alpha   90.00
_cell.angle_beta   90.00
_cell.angle_gamma   90.00
#
_symmetry.space_group_name_H-M   'P 1'
#
loop_
_entity.id
_entity.type
_entity.pdbx_description
1 polymer ?
#
loop_
_entity_poly.entity_id
_entity_poly.type
_entity_poly.pdbx_seq_one_letter_code
_entity_poly.pdbx_strand_id
1 'polypeptide(L)'
;MKSRILCALAALSFSALLGAAAPDAKPDAKPEAKPEEPETPKYLKDESQVTQGAVTIAGHKIAYLAEAGVLVIHVKDPHDSDPPAPDDKAANATVQVPQATMSYVAYFKGDREDPQRPIMFLFNGGPGSSTVWLHMGAFGPKRVLTPGDTHGPAAPYRVVDNDYSLLDESDLVFVDAPGTGFSHLRGTDKLKAFLGVDPDAHAFANFISQFLSRHGRWNSPKYVFGESYGTTRGAALAYVLQNENYIDLNGLIFLSQILNFDDSPDAPQTNPGIDLPYVLALPTYAATAWYHHKVPNPPATLEPFVHEVEQFAMGDYAQALAAGAKLSPERKTEIAARLHNYTGLPVDYLERSNLRVNGGQFEKTLLGSDTTAGRLDTRFSGPTIDPMSRESSYDPQTAAIVGAYVAAFNDYVRKTLKFGEGRTYKPFQPLWNDPELFLHQPPGVGQKLPQAVNVMPDLAFAMQQNPNLKVQLHGGYYDLATPYFAARFELEQLPMQASLQKNIEMHFYESGHMIYAHEPSLKALHDNVAAFVENTRVTRSP
;
A
#
# COMPACT_ATOMS: atom_id res chain seq x y z
N MET A 1 26.89 16.10 -22.49
CA MET A 1 27.33 15.04 -21.58
C MET A 1 26.09 14.60 -20.81
N LYS A 2 25.54 13.44 -21.15
CA LYS A 2 24.31 12.90 -20.53
C LYS A 2 24.71 12.05 -19.34
N SER A 3 24.44 12.50 -18.13
CA SER A 3 24.64 11.74 -16.89
C SER A 3 23.46 10.79 -16.70
N ARG A 4 23.73 9.50 -16.65
CA ARG A 4 22.75 8.45 -16.32
C ARG A 4 22.76 8.27 -14.81
N ILE A 5 21.65 8.56 -14.15
CA ILE A 5 21.41 8.17 -12.76
C ILE A 5 20.83 6.75 -12.82
N LEU A 6 21.56 5.78 -12.26
CA LEU A 6 21.18 4.39 -12.16
C LEU A 6 20.53 4.19 -10.78
N CYS A 7 19.22 3.94 -10.74
CA CYS A 7 18.58 3.34 -9.57
C CYS A 7 18.81 1.82 -9.62
N ALA A 8 19.52 1.28 -8.65
CA ALA A 8 19.82 -0.14 -8.56
C ALA A 8 18.62 -0.90 -7.99
N LEU A 9 17.83 -1.53 -8.85
CA LEU A 9 16.94 -2.64 -8.50
C LEU A 9 17.63 -3.93 -8.96
N ALA A 10 17.87 -4.85 -8.02
CA ALA A 10 18.46 -6.14 -8.29
C ALA A 10 17.49 -7.02 -9.09
N ALA A 11 17.74 -7.18 -10.39
CA ALA A 11 17.09 -8.17 -11.23
C ALA A 11 18.04 -9.35 -11.44
N LEU A 12 17.60 -10.54 -11.06
CA LEU A 12 18.27 -11.81 -11.35
C LEU A 12 18.15 -12.12 -12.84
N SER A 13 19.28 -12.16 -13.54
CA SER A 13 19.39 -12.57 -14.94
C SER A 13 19.65 -14.06 -15.06
N PHE A 14 18.74 -14.76 -15.75
CA PHE A 14 18.98 -16.13 -16.26
C PHE A 14 19.50 -16.04 -17.69
N SER A 15 20.67 -16.63 -17.93
CA SER A 15 21.29 -16.76 -19.26
C SER A 15 20.67 -17.93 -20.03
N ALA A 16 20.19 -17.66 -21.24
CA ALA A 16 19.78 -18.70 -22.20
C ALA A 16 20.86 -18.94 -23.26
N LEU A 17 21.16 -20.18 -23.49
CA LEU A 17 22.09 -20.65 -24.53
C LEU A 17 21.48 -20.50 -25.93
N LEU A 18 22.28 -20.00 -26.89
CA LEU A 18 21.98 -19.96 -28.32
C LEU A 18 22.21 -21.33 -28.96
N GLY A 19 21.21 -21.80 -29.69
CA GLY A 19 21.35 -22.89 -30.67
C GLY A 19 21.20 -22.34 -32.08
N ALA A 20 22.15 -22.74 -32.97
CA ALA A 20 22.26 -22.26 -34.33
C ALA A 20 21.21 -22.85 -35.27
N ALA A 21 20.73 -22.04 -36.23
CA ALA A 21 19.82 -22.44 -37.31
C ALA A 21 20.58 -22.59 -38.65
N ALA A 22 20.16 -23.54 -39.48
CA ALA A 22 20.57 -23.72 -40.89
C ALA A 22 19.38 -23.39 -41.83
N PRO A 23 19.60 -23.05 -43.12
CA PRO A 23 18.66 -22.27 -43.92
C PRO A 23 17.79 -23.05 -44.91
N ASP A 24 16.76 -22.34 -45.37
CA ASP A 24 16.00 -22.39 -46.63
C ASP A 24 15.12 -23.57 -47.04
N ALA A 25 13.83 -23.28 -47.12
CA ALA A 25 12.95 -23.66 -48.23
C ALA A 25 11.73 -22.70 -48.30
N LYS A 26 11.47 -22.11 -49.47
CA LYS A 26 10.24 -21.35 -49.78
C LYS A 26 9.05 -22.31 -49.95
N PRO A 27 7.88 -21.97 -49.46
CA PRO A 27 6.64 -22.57 -49.94
C PRO A 27 5.69 -21.54 -50.56
N ASP A 28 4.87 -22.10 -51.46
CA ASP A 28 3.87 -21.49 -52.31
C ASP A 28 2.82 -20.65 -51.61
N ALA A 29 2.29 -19.64 -52.32
CA ALA A 29 1.25 -18.74 -51.90
C ALA A 29 -0.08 -19.46 -51.65
N LYS A 30 -0.65 -19.31 -50.47
CA LYS A 30 -2.02 -19.65 -50.12
C LYS A 30 -2.93 -18.44 -50.32
N PRO A 31 -4.25 -18.66 -50.61
CA PRO A 31 -5.21 -17.58 -50.87
C PRO A 31 -5.38 -16.69 -49.64
N GLU A 32 -5.53 -15.38 -49.87
CA GLU A 32 -5.84 -14.37 -48.86
C GLU A 32 -7.13 -14.71 -48.14
N ALA A 33 -7.04 -14.98 -46.83
CA ALA A 33 -8.18 -15.04 -45.95
C ALA A 33 -8.66 -13.60 -45.68
N LYS A 34 -9.96 -13.37 -45.71
CA LYS A 34 -10.58 -12.10 -45.26
C LYS A 34 -10.09 -11.75 -43.87
N PRO A 35 -9.84 -10.46 -43.57
CA PRO A 35 -9.52 -10.04 -42.23
C PRO A 35 -10.65 -10.43 -41.26
N GLU A 36 -10.39 -11.35 -40.37
CA GLU A 36 -11.27 -11.57 -39.21
C GLU A 36 -11.24 -10.30 -38.35
N GLU A 37 -12.43 -9.81 -37.99
CA GLU A 37 -12.55 -8.76 -36.98
C GLU A 37 -11.78 -9.20 -35.74
N PRO A 38 -10.97 -8.31 -35.11
CA PRO A 38 -10.20 -8.67 -33.92
C PRO A 38 -11.16 -9.08 -32.79
N GLU A 39 -11.21 -10.38 -32.51
CA GLU A 39 -11.98 -10.89 -31.36
C GLU A 39 -11.57 -10.09 -30.11
N THR A 40 -12.57 -9.52 -29.42
CA THR A 40 -12.35 -8.91 -28.11
C THR A 40 -11.69 -9.94 -27.22
N PRO A 41 -10.49 -9.70 -26.70
CA PRO A 41 -9.80 -10.71 -25.91
C PRO A 41 -10.67 -11.16 -24.75
N LYS A 42 -10.73 -12.46 -24.56
CA LYS A 42 -11.58 -13.17 -23.58
C LYS A 42 -11.51 -12.62 -22.15
N TYR A 43 -10.51 -11.75 -21.85
CA TYR A 43 -10.23 -11.20 -20.52
C TYR A 43 -10.63 -9.73 -20.32
N LEU A 44 -11.16 -9.06 -21.34
CA LEU A 44 -11.57 -7.65 -21.28
C LEU A 44 -13.09 -7.51 -21.35
N LYS A 45 -13.76 -8.16 -20.45
CA LYS A 45 -15.20 -8.03 -20.22
C LYS A 45 -15.49 -8.12 -18.74
N ASP A 46 -16.55 -7.46 -18.32
CA ASP A 46 -17.08 -7.66 -16.98
C ASP A 46 -17.49 -9.10 -16.78
N GLU A 47 -17.10 -9.66 -15.67
CA GLU A 47 -17.56 -10.97 -15.22
C GLU A 47 -17.51 -11.06 -13.71
N SER A 48 -18.42 -11.79 -13.13
CA SER A 48 -18.42 -12.08 -11.70
C SER A 48 -19.05 -13.43 -11.40
N GLN A 49 -18.75 -13.96 -10.23
CA GLN A 49 -19.33 -15.16 -9.66
C GLN A 49 -19.80 -14.86 -8.25
N VAL A 50 -21.08 -15.11 -8.00
CA VAL A 50 -21.66 -14.94 -6.66
C VAL A 50 -21.73 -16.29 -5.95
N THR A 51 -21.34 -16.30 -4.70
CA THR A 51 -21.41 -17.45 -3.78
C THR A 51 -21.97 -17.03 -2.43
N GLN A 52 -22.37 -17.98 -1.59
CA GLN A 52 -22.87 -17.72 -0.24
C GLN A 52 -21.91 -18.30 0.79
N GLY A 53 -21.82 -17.62 1.93
CA GLY A 53 -21.00 -18.06 3.05
C GLY A 53 -21.52 -17.56 4.39
N ALA A 54 -20.80 -17.90 5.44
CA ALA A 54 -21.01 -17.35 6.76
C ALA A 54 -19.68 -17.21 7.50
N VAL A 55 -19.62 -16.25 8.40
CA VAL A 55 -18.50 -16.04 9.33
C VAL A 55 -19.07 -15.81 10.73
N THR A 56 -18.31 -16.18 11.75
CA THR A 56 -18.66 -15.88 13.15
C THR A 56 -17.79 -14.70 13.61
N ILE A 57 -18.41 -13.61 14.08
CA ILE A 57 -17.74 -12.44 14.61
C ILE A 57 -18.30 -12.18 16.00
N ALA A 58 -17.44 -12.06 17.01
CA ALA A 58 -17.82 -11.89 18.41
C ALA A 58 -18.92 -12.90 18.87
N GLY A 59 -18.86 -14.13 18.38
CA GLY A 59 -19.84 -15.19 18.70
C GLY A 59 -21.13 -15.15 17.88
N HIS A 60 -21.35 -14.15 17.04
CA HIS A 60 -22.53 -14.00 16.18
C HIS A 60 -22.26 -14.53 14.78
N LYS A 61 -23.06 -15.48 14.31
CA LYS A 61 -22.98 -16.00 12.94
C LYS A 61 -23.62 -15.01 11.97
N ILE A 62 -22.82 -14.51 11.02
CA ILE A 62 -23.21 -13.58 9.96
C ILE A 62 -23.19 -14.32 8.63
N ALA A 63 -24.35 -14.48 8.00
CA ALA A 63 -24.45 -14.95 6.61
C ALA A 63 -24.05 -13.81 5.66
N TYR A 64 -23.47 -14.15 4.51
CA TYR A 64 -23.08 -13.18 3.49
C TYR A 64 -23.19 -13.72 2.08
N LEU A 65 -23.37 -12.81 1.11
CA LEU A 65 -23.05 -13.01 -0.30
C LEU A 65 -21.61 -12.61 -0.54
N ALA A 66 -20.88 -13.41 -1.31
CA ALA A 66 -19.56 -13.07 -1.81
C ALA A 66 -19.58 -13.00 -3.34
N GLU A 67 -19.13 -11.89 -3.89
CA GLU A 67 -18.97 -11.71 -5.33
C GLU A 67 -17.50 -11.51 -5.67
N ALA A 68 -16.93 -12.47 -6.43
CA ALA A 68 -15.58 -12.35 -6.97
C ALA A 68 -15.68 -12.06 -8.48
N GLY A 69 -14.98 -11.01 -8.95
CA GLY A 69 -15.14 -10.59 -10.32
C GLY A 69 -14.04 -9.68 -10.85
N VAL A 70 -14.26 -9.20 -12.08
CA VAL A 70 -13.50 -8.12 -12.72
C VAL A 70 -14.44 -7.12 -13.36
N LEU A 71 -14.11 -5.82 -13.27
CA LEU A 71 -14.75 -4.73 -14.00
C LEU A 71 -13.79 -4.17 -15.03
N VAL A 72 -14.31 -3.81 -16.20
CA VAL A 72 -13.54 -3.10 -17.23
C VAL A 72 -13.50 -1.63 -16.91
N ILE A 73 -12.31 -1.06 -16.89
CA ILE A 73 -12.05 0.35 -16.61
C ILE A 73 -11.51 1.02 -17.87
N HIS A 74 -12.12 2.15 -18.21
CA HIS A 74 -11.75 2.99 -19.34
C HIS A 74 -11.12 4.30 -18.83
N VAL A 75 -10.17 4.83 -19.59
CA VAL A 75 -9.56 6.16 -19.31
C VAL A 75 -10.58 7.28 -19.53
N LYS A 76 -11.47 7.08 -20.49
CA LYS A 76 -12.60 7.98 -20.84
C LYS A 76 -13.83 7.13 -21.12
N ASP A 77 -15.02 7.73 -21.01
CA ASP A 77 -16.25 7.05 -21.43
C ASP A 77 -16.12 6.64 -22.91
N PRO A 78 -16.24 5.36 -23.23
CA PRO A 78 -16.14 4.90 -24.61
C PRO A 78 -17.25 5.47 -25.54
N HIS A 79 -18.35 5.97 -24.95
CA HIS A 79 -19.45 6.61 -25.68
C HIS A 79 -19.19 8.10 -25.98
N ASP A 80 -18.19 8.73 -25.33
CA ASP A 80 -17.78 10.11 -25.60
C ASP A 80 -16.80 10.24 -26.78
N SER A 81 -16.34 9.11 -27.33
CA SER A 81 -15.45 9.13 -28.50
C SER A 81 -16.28 9.12 -29.77
N ASP A 82 -16.18 10.19 -30.57
CA ASP A 82 -16.69 10.19 -31.94
C ASP A 82 -16.08 9.03 -32.73
N PRO A 83 -16.87 8.28 -33.53
CA PRO A 83 -16.29 7.31 -34.42
C PRO A 83 -15.30 8.02 -35.38
N PRO A 84 -14.13 7.43 -35.69
CA PRO A 84 -13.18 8.02 -36.60
C PRO A 84 -13.86 8.38 -37.92
N ALA A 85 -13.57 9.61 -38.42
CA ALA A 85 -14.15 10.07 -39.68
C ALA A 85 -13.83 9.08 -40.81
N PRO A 86 -14.77 8.79 -41.75
CA PRO A 86 -14.63 7.74 -42.77
C PRO A 86 -13.41 7.92 -43.68
N ASP A 87 -12.82 9.11 -43.74
CA ASP A 87 -11.74 9.46 -44.68
C ASP A 87 -10.33 9.50 -44.03
N ASP A 88 -10.19 9.15 -42.76
CA ASP A 88 -8.88 9.17 -42.09
C ASP A 88 -8.07 7.91 -42.49
N LYS A 89 -7.37 8.02 -43.64
CA LYS A 89 -6.41 6.99 -44.10
C LYS A 89 -5.21 6.78 -43.15
N ALA A 90 -5.08 7.59 -42.13
CA ALA A 90 -4.16 7.38 -41.00
C ALA A 90 -4.71 6.40 -39.94
N ALA A 91 -5.98 6.04 -40.00
CA ALA A 91 -6.64 5.11 -39.07
C ALA A 91 -6.20 3.65 -39.21
N ASN A 92 -5.24 3.32 -40.09
CA ASN A 92 -4.71 1.96 -40.23
C ASN A 92 -3.59 1.60 -39.22
N ALA A 93 -3.16 2.53 -38.37
CA ALA A 93 -2.50 2.18 -37.14
C ALA A 93 -3.62 2.17 -36.07
N THR A 94 -4.15 1.01 -35.75
CA THR A 94 -5.12 0.81 -34.66
C THR A 94 -4.49 1.26 -33.34
N VAL A 95 -4.59 2.57 -33.05
CA VAL A 95 -4.34 3.10 -31.69
C VAL A 95 -5.44 2.50 -30.84
N GLN A 96 -5.13 1.38 -30.18
CA GLN A 96 -6.08 0.75 -29.27
C GLN A 96 -6.15 1.65 -28.02
N VAL A 97 -7.33 2.22 -27.78
CA VAL A 97 -7.59 2.99 -26.56
C VAL A 97 -7.21 2.16 -25.34
N PRO A 98 -6.44 2.71 -24.38
CA PRO A 98 -6.06 1.98 -23.20
C PRO A 98 -7.27 1.52 -22.40
N GLN A 99 -7.26 0.25 -22.02
CA GLN A 99 -8.28 -0.40 -21.19
C GLN A 99 -7.61 -1.22 -20.10
N ALA A 100 -8.24 -1.27 -18.93
CA ALA A 100 -7.86 -2.16 -17.84
C ALA A 100 -9.06 -2.99 -17.40
N THR A 101 -8.80 -4.15 -16.81
CA THR A 101 -9.74 -4.76 -15.88
C THR A 101 -9.17 -4.63 -14.48
N MET A 102 -10.04 -4.42 -13.50
CA MET A 102 -9.69 -4.46 -12.08
C MET A 102 -10.45 -5.60 -11.41
N SER A 103 -9.70 -6.53 -10.80
CA SER A 103 -10.30 -7.64 -10.05
C SER A 103 -10.70 -7.20 -8.65
N TYR A 104 -11.75 -7.83 -8.13
CA TYR A 104 -12.26 -7.54 -6.80
C TYR A 104 -12.89 -8.77 -6.15
N VAL A 105 -13.01 -8.72 -4.83
CA VAL A 105 -13.90 -9.60 -4.07
C VAL A 105 -14.74 -8.72 -3.13
N ALA A 106 -16.06 -8.78 -3.31
CA ALA A 106 -17.02 -8.06 -2.48
C ALA A 106 -17.77 -9.02 -1.55
N TYR A 107 -18.07 -8.56 -0.33
CA TYR A 107 -18.86 -9.27 0.65
C TYR A 107 -20.02 -8.39 1.13
N PHE A 108 -21.24 -8.91 1.01
CA PHE A 108 -22.46 -8.24 1.42
C PHE A 108 -23.11 -9.03 2.55
N LYS A 109 -23.38 -8.39 3.68
CA LYS A 109 -24.03 -9.03 4.84
C LYS A 109 -25.45 -9.46 4.51
N GLY A 110 -25.80 -10.71 4.86
CA GLY A 110 -27.13 -11.27 4.65
C GLY A 110 -27.26 -12.05 3.34
N ASP A 111 -28.48 -12.18 2.86
CA ASP A 111 -28.87 -12.90 1.64
C ASP A 111 -29.15 -12.01 0.43
N ARG A 112 -29.09 -10.70 0.63
CA ARG A 112 -29.26 -9.64 -0.39
C ARG A 112 -28.49 -8.39 0.02
N GLU A 113 -28.16 -7.57 -0.97
CA GLU A 113 -27.55 -6.27 -0.75
C GLU A 113 -28.50 -5.30 -0.04
N ASP A 114 -27.97 -4.52 0.92
CA ASP A 114 -28.66 -3.46 1.63
C ASP A 114 -28.07 -2.09 1.24
N PRO A 115 -28.81 -1.27 0.45
CA PRO A 115 -28.28 0.02 -0.01
C PRO A 115 -28.15 1.07 1.11
N GLN A 116 -28.64 0.80 2.32
CA GLN A 116 -28.48 1.70 3.47
C GLN A 116 -27.24 1.38 4.31
N ARG A 117 -26.68 0.18 4.12
CA ARG A 117 -25.53 -0.28 4.88
C ARG A 117 -24.25 0.46 4.43
N PRO A 118 -23.27 0.75 5.33
CA PRO A 118 -21.96 1.23 4.92
C PRO A 118 -21.29 0.31 3.91
N ILE A 119 -20.50 0.90 3.00
CA ILE A 119 -19.66 0.17 2.05
C ILE A 119 -18.22 0.66 2.15
N MET A 120 -17.27 -0.25 2.27
CA MET A 120 -15.84 0.05 2.41
C MET A 120 -15.06 -0.55 1.25
N PHE A 121 -14.30 0.30 0.57
CA PHE A 121 -13.35 -0.10 -0.48
C PHE A 121 -11.96 -0.23 0.14
N LEU A 122 -11.39 -1.45 0.10
CA LEU A 122 -10.11 -1.77 0.73
C LEU A 122 -9.08 -2.10 -0.33
N PHE A 123 -7.86 -1.61 -0.16
CA PHE A 123 -6.75 -1.90 -1.06
C PHE A 123 -5.39 -1.77 -0.39
N ASN A 124 -4.47 -2.67 -0.77
CA ASN A 124 -3.06 -2.57 -0.43
C ASN A 124 -2.32 -1.62 -1.40
N GLY A 125 -1.10 -1.27 -1.07
CA GLY A 125 -0.26 -0.34 -1.80
C GLY A 125 0.75 -0.99 -2.74
N GLY A 126 1.97 -1.01 -2.31
CA GLY A 126 3.14 -1.40 -3.09
C GLY A 126 3.99 -0.19 -3.49
N PRO A 127 3.74 0.56 -4.59
CA PRO A 127 2.72 0.34 -5.62
C PRO A 127 2.90 -0.98 -6.39
N GLY A 128 1.79 -1.49 -6.93
CA GLY A 128 1.78 -2.74 -7.70
C GLY A 128 1.45 -4.00 -6.87
N SER A 129 0.89 -3.85 -5.67
CA SER A 129 0.38 -4.96 -4.87
C SER A 129 -1.12 -5.20 -5.13
N SER A 130 -1.52 -6.46 -5.12
CA SER A 130 -2.92 -6.86 -4.97
C SER A 130 -3.37 -6.70 -3.53
N THR A 131 -4.67 -6.87 -3.28
CA THR A 131 -5.27 -6.68 -1.95
C THR A 131 -5.34 -7.96 -1.13
N VAL A 132 -4.56 -8.98 -1.51
CA VAL A 132 -4.53 -10.29 -0.85
C VAL A 132 -4.18 -10.22 0.64
N TRP A 133 -3.37 -9.24 1.03
CA TRP A 133 -2.88 -9.09 2.40
C TRP A 133 -4.00 -8.64 3.34
N LEU A 134 -4.66 -7.53 3.05
CA LEU A 134 -5.84 -7.07 3.79
C LEU A 134 -6.98 -8.10 3.74
N HIS A 135 -7.16 -8.76 2.60
CA HIS A 135 -8.24 -9.72 2.41
C HIS A 135 -8.06 -10.96 3.30
N MET A 136 -6.87 -11.61 3.24
CA MET A 136 -6.61 -12.88 3.93
C MET A 136 -5.97 -12.70 5.31
N GLY A 137 -5.60 -11.50 5.67
CA GLY A 137 -4.93 -11.21 6.94
C GLY A 137 -5.76 -10.37 7.90
N ALA A 138 -6.46 -9.35 7.36
CA ALA A 138 -7.16 -8.38 8.20
C ALA A 138 -8.67 -8.63 8.28
N PHE A 139 -9.43 -8.32 7.23
CA PHE A 139 -10.86 -8.09 7.37
C PHE A 139 -11.78 -8.97 6.53
N GLY A 140 -11.23 -9.81 5.62
CA GLY A 140 -12.05 -10.79 4.91
C GLY A 140 -12.69 -11.81 5.87
N PRO A 141 -13.77 -12.50 5.45
CA PRO A 141 -14.45 -13.50 6.30
C PRO A 141 -13.58 -14.72 6.66
N LYS A 142 -12.50 -14.93 5.93
CA LYS A 142 -11.49 -15.96 6.18
C LYS A 142 -10.12 -15.32 6.33
N ARG A 143 -9.31 -15.82 7.26
CA ARG A 143 -7.92 -15.41 7.40
C ARG A 143 -6.96 -16.59 7.46
N VAL A 144 -5.73 -16.37 7.00
CA VAL A 144 -4.64 -17.32 7.16
C VAL A 144 -3.91 -17.04 8.46
N LEU A 145 -3.59 -18.10 9.21
CA LEU A 145 -2.79 -17.97 10.43
C LEU A 145 -1.31 -17.96 10.06
N THR A 146 -0.62 -16.92 10.52
CA THR A 146 0.84 -16.78 10.41
C THR A 146 1.45 -16.49 11.78
N PRO A 147 2.73 -16.82 12.01
CA PRO A 147 3.45 -16.33 13.17
C PRO A 147 3.51 -14.80 13.19
N GLY A 148 3.51 -14.20 14.38
CA GLY A 148 3.45 -12.75 14.54
C GLY A 148 4.81 -12.04 14.51
N ASP A 149 5.93 -12.79 14.62
CA ASP A 149 7.29 -12.23 14.72
C ASP A 149 8.41 -13.20 14.27
N THR A 150 8.05 -14.40 13.80
CA THR A 150 9.00 -15.43 13.42
C THR A 150 8.64 -16.07 12.09
N HIS A 151 9.59 -16.76 11.47
CA HIS A 151 9.35 -17.52 10.24
C HIS A 151 8.54 -18.79 10.54
N GLY A 152 7.41 -18.97 9.84
CA GLY A 152 6.60 -20.19 9.89
C GLY A 152 7.13 -21.30 8.96
N PRO A 153 6.70 -22.56 9.17
CA PRO A 153 7.00 -23.63 8.22
C PRO A 153 6.29 -23.39 6.88
N ALA A 154 6.82 -24.02 5.82
CA ALA A 154 6.11 -24.09 4.55
C ALA A 154 4.78 -24.86 4.67
N ALA A 155 3.95 -24.81 3.61
CA ALA A 155 2.63 -25.48 3.58
C ALA A 155 2.65 -26.92 4.19
N PRO A 156 1.52 -27.33 4.77
CA PRO A 156 0.16 -26.80 4.64
C PRO A 156 -0.15 -25.61 5.57
N TYR A 157 -0.71 -24.55 5.01
CA TYR A 157 -1.15 -23.37 5.77
C TYR A 157 -2.57 -23.53 6.30
N ARG A 158 -2.86 -22.91 7.43
CA ARG A 158 -4.17 -23.00 8.08
C ARG A 158 -4.99 -21.75 7.82
N VAL A 159 -6.15 -21.93 7.19
CA VAL A 159 -7.18 -20.90 7.02
C VAL A 159 -8.30 -21.13 8.04
N VAL A 160 -8.75 -20.05 8.68
CA VAL A 160 -9.81 -20.08 9.68
C VAL A 160 -10.89 -19.05 9.37
N ASP A 161 -12.05 -19.16 10.04
CA ASP A 161 -13.01 -18.07 10.10
C ASP A 161 -12.36 -16.87 10.80
N ASN A 162 -12.68 -15.70 10.33
CA ASN A 162 -12.07 -14.48 10.85
C ASN A 162 -13.01 -13.76 11.82
N ASP A 163 -12.77 -13.95 13.12
CA ASP A 163 -13.53 -13.27 14.19
C ASP A 163 -13.36 -11.74 14.16
N TYR A 164 -12.42 -11.24 13.37
CA TYR A 164 -12.09 -9.81 13.23
C TYR A 164 -12.47 -9.26 11.85
N SER A 165 -13.38 -9.90 11.14
CA SER A 165 -13.89 -9.38 9.87
C SER A 165 -14.78 -8.16 10.12
N LEU A 166 -14.58 -7.07 9.39
CA LEU A 166 -15.43 -5.87 9.46
C LEU A 166 -16.81 -6.05 8.80
N LEU A 167 -17.18 -7.27 8.43
CA LEU A 167 -18.49 -7.56 7.85
C LEU A 167 -19.65 -7.38 8.84
N ASP A 168 -19.38 -7.26 10.12
CA ASP A 168 -20.36 -6.84 11.12
C ASP A 168 -20.80 -5.38 10.93
N GLU A 169 -19.89 -4.45 10.57
CA GLU A 169 -20.14 -3.02 10.48
C GLU A 169 -20.35 -2.50 9.04
N SER A 170 -19.69 -3.07 8.04
CA SER A 170 -19.70 -2.60 6.66
C SER A 170 -19.77 -3.76 5.67
N ASP A 171 -20.33 -3.52 4.48
CA ASP A 171 -20.02 -4.37 3.33
C ASP A 171 -18.60 -4.05 2.87
N LEU A 172 -17.87 -5.06 2.38
CA LEU A 172 -16.44 -4.98 2.11
C LEU A 172 -16.16 -5.24 0.64
N VAL A 173 -15.37 -4.38 0.01
CA VAL A 173 -14.94 -4.53 -1.38
C VAL A 173 -13.42 -4.47 -1.44
N PHE A 174 -12.77 -5.62 -1.56
CA PHE A 174 -11.32 -5.75 -1.73
C PHE A 174 -10.99 -5.58 -3.21
N VAL A 175 -10.26 -4.53 -3.56
CA VAL A 175 -10.00 -4.14 -4.95
C VAL A 175 -8.52 -4.30 -5.28
N ASP A 176 -8.21 -5.10 -6.30
CA ASP A 176 -6.85 -5.25 -6.82
C ASP A 176 -6.50 -4.10 -7.78
N ALA A 177 -5.33 -3.48 -7.60
CA ALA A 177 -4.86 -2.40 -8.44
C ALA A 177 -4.67 -2.83 -9.91
N PRO A 178 -4.72 -1.90 -10.88
CA PRO A 178 -4.49 -2.21 -12.29
C PRO A 178 -3.22 -3.04 -12.52
N GLY A 179 -3.35 -4.15 -13.24
CA GLY A 179 -2.25 -5.06 -13.52
C GLY A 179 -1.94 -6.10 -12.45
N THR A 180 -2.55 -6.02 -11.26
CA THR A 180 -2.38 -6.99 -10.16
C THR A 180 -3.58 -7.94 -10.04
N GLY A 181 -3.52 -8.90 -9.15
CA GLY A 181 -4.59 -9.86 -8.98
C GLY A 181 -4.92 -10.61 -10.27
N PHE A 182 -6.19 -10.66 -10.64
CA PHE A 182 -6.64 -11.14 -11.95
C PHE A 182 -6.81 -10.00 -12.98
N SER A 183 -6.37 -8.79 -12.66
CA SER A 183 -6.47 -7.62 -13.52
C SER A 183 -5.56 -7.71 -14.75
N HIS A 184 -5.96 -7.08 -15.86
CA HIS A 184 -5.22 -7.01 -17.11
C HIS A 184 -5.15 -5.58 -17.63
N LEU A 185 -4.07 -5.26 -18.35
CA LEU A 185 -3.87 -3.97 -19.04
C LEU A 185 -3.74 -4.19 -20.54
N ARG A 186 -4.41 -3.39 -21.36
CA ARG A 186 -4.37 -3.45 -22.82
C ARG A 186 -4.30 -2.05 -23.44
N GLY A 187 -3.92 -2.00 -24.71
CA GLY A 187 -3.89 -0.78 -25.51
C GLY A 187 -2.49 -0.15 -25.57
N THR A 188 -2.41 0.87 -26.39
CA THR A 188 -1.19 1.70 -26.52
C THR A 188 -1.03 2.54 -25.27
N ASP A 189 0.20 2.71 -24.76
CA ASP A 189 0.51 3.49 -23.55
C ASP A 189 -0.25 3.06 -22.27
N LYS A 190 -0.74 1.81 -22.23
CA LYS A 190 -1.52 1.26 -21.12
C LYS A 190 -0.88 1.43 -19.74
N LEU A 191 0.46 1.43 -19.65
CA LEU A 191 1.14 1.65 -18.38
C LEU A 191 0.94 3.10 -17.91
N LYS A 192 1.20 4.08 -18.77
CA LYS A 192 1.01 5.50 -18.44
C LYS A 192 -0.47 5.86 -18.20
N ALA A 193 -1.39 5.10 -18.79
CA ALA A 193 -2.83 5.33 -18.68
C ALA A 193 -3.43 4.87 -17.35
N PHE A 194 -2.84 3.87 -16.68
CA PHE A 194 -3.39 3.25 -15.47
C PHE A 194 -2.41 3.16 -14.31
N LEU A 195 -1.12 3.41 -14.55
CA LEU A 195 -0.09 3.41 -13.52
C LEU A 195 0.47 4.83 -13.36
N GLY A 196 0.89 5.14 -12.17
CA GLY A 196 1.30 6.48 -11.76
C GLY A 196 0.31 7.03 -10.73
N VAL A 197 0.74 7.99 -9.92
CA VAL A 197 -0.05 8.48 -8.78
C VAL A 197 -1.45 8.92 -9.23
N ASP A 198 -1.53 9.79 -10.22
CA ASP A 198 -2.81 10.33 -10.70
C ASP A 198 -3.62 9.30 -11.52
N PRO A 199 -3.05 8.58 -12.52
CA PRO A 199 -3.80 7.57 -13.27
C PRO A 199 -4.32 6.41 -12.40
N ASP A 200 -3.58 6.01 -11.37
CA ASP A 200 -3.98 4.99 -10.42
C ASP A 200 -5.19 5.46 -9.58
N ALA A 201 -5.16 6.69 -9.07
CA ALA A 201 -6.29 7.30 -8.36
C ALA A 201 -7.54 7.37 -9.25
N HIS A 202 -7.41 7.80 -10.52
CA HIS A 202 -8.52 7.85 -11.47
C HIS A 202 -9.07 6.45 -11.80
N ALA A 203 -8.21 5.43 -11.93
CA ALA A 203 -8.66 4.06 -12.17
C ALA A 203 -9.52 3.54 -11.00
N PHE A 204 -9.12 3.83 -9.76
CA PHE A 204 -9.92 3.48 -8.58
C PHE A 204 -11.22 4.29 -8.48
N ALA A 205 -11.21 5.57 -8.84
CA ALA A 205 -12.42 6.41 -8.87
C ALA A 205 -13.43 5.87 -9.89
N ASN A 206 -12.96 5.49 -11.08
CA ASN A 206 -13.79 4.86 -12.11
C ASN A 206 -14.35 3.50 -11.65
N PHE A 207 -13.52 2.68 -11.00
CA PHE A 207 -13.98 1.42 -10.40
C PHE A 207 -15.10 1.66 -9.38
N ILE A 208 -14.89 2.57 -8.44
CA ILE A 208 -15.87 2.88 -7.38
C ILE A 208 -17.18 3.38 -7.99
N SER A 209 -17.13 4.33 -8.93
CA SER A 209 -18.34 4.87 -9.59
C SER A 209 -19.15 3.79 -10.32
N GLN A 210 -18.46 2.91 -11.06
CA GLN A 210 -19.11 1.78 -11.75
C GLN A 210 -19.67 0.77 -10.74
N PHE A 211 -18.92 0.45 -9.68
CA PHE A 211 -19.36 -0.47 -8.64
C PHE A 211 -20.60 0.06 -7.90
N LEU A 212 -20.59 1.34 -7.51
CA LEU A 212 -21.77 1.98 -6.87
C LEU A 212 -23.00 1.97 -7.78
N SER A 213 -22.83 2.20 -9.08
CA SER A 213 -23.91 2.14 -10.07
C SER A 213 -24.47 0.72 -10.23
N ARG A 214 -23.57 -0.26 -10.34
CA ARG A 214 -23.94 -1.68 -10.54
C ARG A 214 -24.75 -2.24 -9.38
N HIS A 215 -24.38 -1.86 -8.15
CA HIS A 215 -24.97 -2.38 -6.92
C HIS A 215 -25.99 -1.43 -6.28
N GLY A 216 -26.33 -0.31 -6.92
CA GLY A 216 -27.31 0.66 -6.39
C GLY A 216 -26.87 1.31 -5.07
N ARG A 217 -25.55 1.50 -4.87
CA ARG A 217 -24.96 1.93 -3.59
C ARG A 217 -24.57 3.42 -3.52
N TRP A 218 -25.08 4.24 -4.45
CA TRP A 218 -24.77 5.68 -4.49
C TRP A 218 -25.11 6.43 -3.19
N ASN A 219 -26.14 6.01 -2.49
CA ASN A 219 -26.61 6.64 -1.24
C ASN A 219 -26.14 5.90 0.03
N SER A 220 -25.27 4.91 -0.10
CA SER A 220 -24.64 4.24 1.07
C SER A 220 -23.59 5.15 1.72
N PRO A 221 -23.39 5.10 3.05
CA PRO A 221 -22.17 5.64 3.67
C PRO A 221 -20.94 4.96 3.09
N LYS A 222 -19.95 5.75 2.67
CA LYS A 222 -18.79 5.27 1.91
C LYS A 222 -17.50 5.48 2.67
N TYR A 223 -16.68 4.43 2.69
CA TYR A 223 -15.36 4.41 3.33
C TYR A 223 -14.30 3.90 2.36
N VAL A 224 -13.10 4.45 2.51
CA VAL A 224 -11.90 3.97 1.82
C VAL A 224 -10.88 3.54 2.86
N PHE A 225 -10.32 2.35 2.69
CA PHE A 225 -9.26 1.80 3.53
C PHE A 225 -8.02 1.52 2.69
N GLY A 226 -6.95 2.27 2.91
CA GLY A 226 -5.67 2.10 2.21
C GLY A 226 -4.56 1.64 3.16
N GLU A 227 -3.70 0.74 2.68
CA GLU A 227 -2.49 0.33 3.38
C GLU A 227 -1.24 0.70 2.59
N SER A 228 -0.20 1.24 3.27
CA SER A 228 1.09 1.56 2.64
C SER A 228 0.92 2.64 1.53
N TYR A 229 1.48 2.45 0.33
CA TYR A 229 1.16 3.29 -0.84
C TYR A 229 -0.36 3.41 -1.08
N GLY A 230 -1.18 2.48 -0.60
CA GLY A 230 -2.64 2.60 -0.61
C GLY A 230 -3.15 3.83 0.15
N THR A 231 -2.41 4.38 1.10
CA THR A 231 -2.74 5.63 1.78
C THR A 231 -2.46 6.85 0.90
N THR A 232 -1.34 6.83 0.14
CA THR A 232 -1.04 7.81 -0.92
C THR A 232 -2.16 7.81 -1.96
N ARG A 233 -2.53 6.61 -2.47
CA ARG A 233 -3.70 6.43 -3.34
C ARG A 233 -4.97 6.96 -2.70
N GLY A 234 -5.24 6.61 -1.44
CA GLY A 234 -6.45 6.99 -0.72
C GLY A 234 -6.63 8.50 -0.60
N ALA A 235 -5.55 9.25 -0.35
CA ALA A 235 -5.56 10.71 -0.28
C ALA A 235 -5.84 11.34 -1.65
N ALA A 236 -5.10 10.93 -2.70
CA ALA A 236 -5.34 11.40 -4.07
C ALA A 236 -6.74 10.99 -4.58
N LEU A 237 -7.18 9.75 -4.28
CA LEU A 237 -8.50 9.24 -4.65
C LEU A 237 -9.63 10.04 -3.98
N ALA A 238 -9.49 10.44 -2.72
CA ALA A 238 -10.49 11.26 -2.04
C ALA A 238 -10.70 12.59 -2.74
N TYR A 239 -9.60 13.23 -3.19
CA TYR A 239 -9.66 14.44 -4.00
C TYR A 239 -10.37 14.20 -5.33
N VAL A 240 -10.00 13.15 -6.09
CA VAL A 240 -10.60 12.82 -7.40
C VAL A 240 -12.08 12.49 -7.25
N LEU A 241 -12.46 11.63 -6.29
CA LEU A 241 -13.87 11.26 -6.05
C LEU A 241 -14.74 12.49 -5.80
N GLN A 242 -14.26 13.39 -4.96
CA GLN A 242 -15.04 14.57 -4.56
C GLN A 242 -15.12 15.62 -5.68
N ASN A 243 -14.03 15.89 -6.38
CA ASN A 243 -13.94 17.01 -7.33
C ASN A 243 -14.33 16.63 -8.76
N GLU A 244 -14.16 15.38 -9.16
CA GLU A 244 -14.42 14.94 -10.53
C GLU A 244 -15.63 14.00 -10.62
N ASN A 245 -15.86 13.15 -9.60
CA ASN A 245 -16.98 12.21 -9.60
C ASN A 245 -18.14 12.65 -8.70
N TYR A 246 -18.00 13.73 -7.93
CA TYR A 246 -19.01 14.25 -7.00
C TYR A 246 -19.47 13.21 -5.97
N ILE A 247 -18.51 12.40 -5.49
CA ILE A 247 -18.71 11.35 -4.49
C ILE A 247 -18.04 11.75 -3.20
N ASP A 248 -18.86 12.06 -2.18
CA ASP A 248 -18.37 12.30 -0.82
C ASP A 248 -18.13 11.00 -0.08
N LEU A 249 -17.04 10.97 0.69
CA LEU A 249 -16.71 9.91 1.63
C LEU A 249 -17.12 10.29 3.06
N ASN A 250 -17.56 9.29 3.84
CA ASN A 250 -17.79 9.43 5.27
C ASN A 250 -16.48 9.31 6.05
N GLY A 251 -15.57 8.43 5.61
CA GLY A 251 -14.30 8.23 6.25
C GLY A 251 -13.19 7.70 5.36
N LEU A 252 -11.96 8.08 5.70
CA LEU A 252 -10.71 7.54 5.18
C LEU A 252 -9.98 6.84 6.31
N ILE A 253 -9.51 5.62 6.06
CA ILE A 253 -8.77 4.82 7.03
C ILE A 253 -7.41 4.49 6.42
N PHE A 254 -6.36 4.90 7.10
CA PHE A 254 -4.98 4.77 6.67
C PHE A 254 -4.24 3.80 7.59
N LEU A 255 -3.72 2.73 7.02
CA LEU A 255 -2.90 1.74 7.69
C LEU A 255 -1.46 1.87 7.18
N SER A 256 -0.51 2.09 8.11
CA SER A 256 0.92 2.19 7.77
C SER A 256 1.16 3.23 6.67
N GLN A 257 0.81 4.48 7.02
CA GLN A 257 0.66 5.60 6.09
C GLN A 257 2.00 6.13 5.57
N ILE A 258 1.97 6.54 4.30
CA ILE A 258 2.94 7.43 3.67
C ILE A 258 2.21 8.39 2.72
N LEU A 259 2.24 9.69 3.01
CA LEU A 259 1.68 10.74 2.15
C LEU A 259 2.76 11.59 1.48
N ASN A 260 3.94 11.68 2.11
CA ASN A 260 5.10 12.42 1.61
C ASN A 260 6.32 11.49 1.51
N PHE A 261 6.82 11.25 0.30
CA PHE A 261 7.95 10.35 0.08
C PHE A 261 9.31 10.96 0.44
N ASP A 262 9.38 12.30 0.64
CA ASP A 262 10.57 12.92 1.21
C ASP A 262 10.80 12.54 2.68
N ASP A 263 9.79 12.01 3.38
CA ASP A 263 9.88 11.59 4.79
C ASP A 263 10.26 10.10 4.95
N SER A 264 10.47 9.38 3.83
CA SER A 264 10.84 7.95 3.86
C SER A 264 12.27 7.72 4.37
N PRO A 265 12.50 6.73 5.26
CA PRO A 265 13.83 6.33 5.70
C PRO A 265 14.62 5.55 4.63
N ASP A 266 14.01 5.28 3.46
CA ASP A 266 14.66 4.58 2.37
C ASP A 266 15.58 5.51 1.57
N ALA A 267 16.88 5.26 1.64
CA ALA A 267 17.92 6.00 0.91
C ALA A 267 17.86 7.55 1.02
N PRO A 268 17.59 8.15 2.21
CA PRO A 268 17.51 9.60 2.38
C PRO A 268 18.82 10.33 2.04
N GLN A 269 19.94 9.64 2.07
CA GLN A 269 21.26 10.16 1.67
C GLN A 269 21.31 10.59 0.19
N THR A 270 20.36 10.18 -0.65
CA THR A 270 20.27 10.60 -2.05
C THR A 270 19.67 12.00 -2.22
N ASN A 271 19.06 12.55 -1.17
CA ASN A 271 18.50 13.90 -1.09
C ASN A 271 19.18 14.72 0.01
N PRO A 272 20.47 15.07 -0.13
CA PRO A 272 21.24 15.74 0.90
C PRO A 272 20.67 17.11 1.24
N GLY A 273 20.55 17.41 2.53
CA GLY A 273 19.92 18.62 3.06
C GLY A 273 18.50 18.42 3.56
N ILE A 274 17.87 17.30 3.26
CA ILE A 274 16.61 16.85 3.88
C ILE A 274 16.98 15.82 4.96
N ASP A 275 16.98 16.26 6.21
CA ASP A 275 17.36 15.42 7.36
C ASP A 275 16.13 14.84 8.10
N LEU A 276 14.92 15.28 7.75
CA LEU A 276 13.68 14.87 8.42
C LEU A 276 13.46 13.34 8.44
N PRO A 277 13.77 12.57 7.38
CA PRO A 277 13.62 11.11 7.41
C PRO A 277 14.39 10.43 8.54
N TYR A 278 15.61 10.90 8.87
CA TYR A 278 16.40 10.36 9.98
C TYR A 278 15.77 10.68 11.34
N VAL A 279 15.18 11.87 11.46
CA VAL A 279 14.50 12.34 12.67
C VAL A 279 13.24 11.51 12.92
N LEU A 280 12.42 11.33 11.88
CA LEU A 280 11.13 10.66 11.98
C LEU A 280 11.24 9.12 12.12
N ALA A 281 12.33 8.52 11.63
CA ALA A 281 12.60 7.09 11.81
C ALA A 281 13.14 6.73 13.21
N LEU A 282 13.73 7.68 13.94
CA LEU A 282 14.43 7.41 15.20
C LEU A 282 13.55 6.73 16.26
N PRO A 283 12.27 7.12 16.48
CA PRO A 283 11.40 6.43 17.44
C PRO A 283 11.17 4.95 17.09
N THR A 284 11.04 4.61 15.81
CA THR A 284 10.94 3.21 15.33
C THR A 284 12.25 2.45 15.56
N TYR A 285 13.42 3.08 15.36
CA TYR A 285 14.71 2.45 15.71
C TYR A 285 14.79 2.13 17.21
N ALA A 286 14.35 3.05 18.05
CA ALA A 286 14.34 2.86 19.49
C ALA A 286 13.36 1.75 19.92
N ALA A 287 12.16 1.73 19.36
CA ALA A 287 11.18 0.66 19.60
C ALA A 287 11.76 -0.70 19.21
N THR A 288 12.40 -0.79 18.04
CA THR A 288 13.07 -2.01 17.56
C THR A 288 14.19 -2.46 18.48
N ALA A 289 15.05 -1.54 18.90
CA ALA A 289 16.13 -1.83 19.83
C ALA A 289 15.60 -2.29 21.20
N TRP A 290 14.50 -1.70 21.66
CA TRP A 290 13.81 -2.11 22.88
C TRP A 290 13.30 -3.55 22.78
N TYR A 291 12.61 -3.88 21.69
CA TYR A 291 12.11 -5.23 21.42
C TYR A 291 13.22 -6.29 21.39
N HIS A 292 14.32 -6.00 20.70
CA HIS A 292 15.46 -6.91 20.58
C HIS A 292 16.45 -6.86 21.77
N HIS A 293 16.09 -6.19 22.88
CA HIS A 293 16.93 -6.07 24.09
C HIS A 293 18.32 -5.47 23.81
N LYS A 294 18.38 -4.51 22.88
CA LYS A 294 19.63 -3.80 22.52
C LYS A 294 19.79 -2.45 23.22
N VAL A 295 18.73 -1.94 23.85
CA VAL A 295 18.80 -0.71 24.67
C VAL A 295 19.60 -1.00 25.94
N PRO A 296 20.67 -0.23 26.27
CA PRO A 296 21.52 -0.52 27.42
C PRO A 296 20.79 -0.52 28.78
N ASN A 297 19.82 0.38 28.95
CA ASN A 297 18.99 0.50 30.16
C ASN A 297 17.51 0.58 29.72
N PRO A 298 16.90 -0.56 29.32
CA PRO A 298 15.56 -0.53 28.76
C PRO A 298 14.52 -0.14 29.83
N PRO A 299 13.60 0.78 29.53
CA PRO A 299 12.46 1.05 30.38
C PRO A 299 11.47 -0.13 30.35
N ALA A 300 10.59 -0.18 31.36
CA ALA A 300 9.66 -1.30 31.54
C ALA A 300 8.55 -1.33 30.46
N THR A 301 8.18 -0.19 29.88
CA THR A 301 7.10 -0.03 28.93
C THR A 301 7.56 0.75 27.70
N LEU A 302 7.02 0.37 26.52
CA LEU A 302 7.42 0.92 25.23
C LEU A 302 6.92 2.37 25.03
N GLU A 303 5.65 2.62 25.26
CA GLU A 303 5.00 3.90 24.89
C GLU A 303 5.66 5.14 25.53
N PRO A 304 5.92 5.21 26.84
CA PRO A 304 6.65 6.34 27.42
C PRO A 304 8.07 6.49 26.86
N PHE A 305 8.72 5.36 26.51
CA PHE A 305 10.06 5.37 25.93
C PHE A 305 10.09 6.01 24.55
N VAL A 306 9.20 5.58 23.66
CA VAL A 306 9.16 6.17 22.31
C VAL A 306 8.77 7.64 22.35
N HIS A 307 7.92 8.08 23.28
CA HIS A 307 7.62 9.50 23.48
C HIS A 307 8.83 10.32 23.93
N GLU A 308 9.68 9.79 24.81
CA GLU A 308 10.95 10.44 25.16
C GLU A 308 11.85 10.58 23.92
N VAL A 309 11.92 9.52 23.10
CA VAL A 309 12.72 9.53 21.88
C VAL A 309 12.17 10.51 20.84
N GLU A 310 10.85 10.62 20.68
CA GLU A 310 10.21 11.61 19.81
C GLU A 310 10.63 13.05 20.18
N GLN A 311 10.61 13.37 21.47
CA GLN A 311 11.05 14.69 21.95
C GLN A 311 12.52 14.95 21.64
N PHE A 312 13.37 13.95 21.86
CA PHE A 312 14.79 14.04 21.50
C PHE A 312 14.99 14.17 19.99
N ALA A 313 14.26 13.42 19.19
CA ALA A 313 14.34 13.42 17.74
C ALA A 313 14.04 14.81 17.17
N MET A 314 12.91 15.40 17.56
CA MET A 314 12.48 16.72 17.10
C MET A 314 13.25 17.88 17.75
N GLY A 315 13.97 17.62 18.82
CA GLY A 315 14.76 18.62 19.56
C GLY A 315 16.25 18.56 19.22
N ASP A 316 17.02 18.01 20.16
CA ASP A 316 18.49 17.97 20.10
C ASP A 316 19.06 17.29 18.85
N TYR A 317 18.43 16.18 18.41
CA TYR A 317 18.89 15.44 17.24
C TYR A 317 18.68 16.23 15.95
N ALA A 318 17.48 16.78 15.74
CA ALA A 318 17.19 17.61 14.55
C ALA A 318 18.12 18.83 14.49
N GLN A 319 18.38 19.48 15.63
CA GLN A 319 19.30 20.62 15.70
C GLN A 319 20.74 20.21 15.37
N ALA A 320 21.20 19.06 15.86
CA ALA A 320 22.52 18.54 15.55
C ALA A 320 22.70 18.23 14.06
N LEU A 321 21.68 17.63 13.42
CA LEU A 321 21.69 17.37 11.97
C LEU A 321 21.72 18.68 11.18
N ALA A 322 20.88 19.67 11.53
CA ALA A 322 20.81 20.97 10.89
C ALA A 322 22.12 21.78 11.02
N ALA A 323 22.91 21.57 12.07
CA ALA A 323 24.22 22.22 12.22
C ALA A 323 25.22 21.74 11.15
N GLY A 324 25.07 20.53 10.62
CA GLY A 324 25.89 19.97 9.55
C GLY A 324 27.40 20.03 9.89
N ALA A 325 28.20 20.60 9.01
CA ALA A 325 29.64 20.74 9.19
C ALA A 325 30.04 21.71 10.31
N LYS A 326 29.11 22.46 10.88
CA LYS A 326 29.34 23.38 11.99
C LYS A 326 29.15 22.72 13.37
N LEU A 327 28.67 21.46 13.40
CA LEU A 327 28.51 20.71 14.65
C LEU A 327 29.90 20.45 15.26
N SER A 328 30.10 20.85 16.55
CA SER A 328 31.37 20.61 17.20
C SER A 328 31.61 19.11 17.46
N PRO A 329 32.86 18.64 17.47
CA PRO A 329 33.19 17.24 17.80
C PRO A 329 32.59 16.78 19.12
N GLU A 330 32.63 17.61 20.14
CA GLU A 330 32.13 17.32 21.50
C GLU A 330 30.61 17.12 21.45
N ARG A 331 29.87 18.01 20.75
CA ARG A 331 28.42 17.89 20.59
C ARG A 331 28.05 16.67 19.74
N LYS A 332 28.84 16.36 18.71
CA LYS A 332 28.64 15.14 17.90
C LYS A 332 28.74 13.87 18.75
N THR A 333 29.79 13.78 19.59
CA THR A 333 29.97 12.64 20.50
C THR A 333 28.84 12.55 21.53
N GLU A 334 28.40 13.67 22.11
CA GLU A 334 27.25 13.71 23.02
C GLU A 334 25.99 13.16 22.38
N ILE A 335 25.65 13.63 21.17
CA ILE A 335 24.48 13.16 20.44
C ILE A 335 24.61 11.67 20.06
N ALA A 336 25.80 11.23 19.61
CA ALA A 336 26.07 9.83 19.31
C ALA A 336 25.87 8.92 20.53
N ALA A 337 26.31 9.37 21.72
CA ALA A 337 26.10 8.64 22.98
C ALA A 337 24.57 8.53 23.32
N ARG A 338 23.81 9.61 23.13
CA ARG A 338 22.34 9.56 23.33
C ARG A 338 21.64 8.64 22.31
N LEU A 339 22.02 8.70 21.02
CA LEU A 339 21.53 7.79 20.00
C LEU A 339 21.85 6.34 20.34
N HIS A 340 23.06 6.04 20.83
CA HIS A 340 23.44 4.72 21.34
C HIS A 340 22.48 4.23 22.45
N ASN A 341 22.19 5.09 23.42
CA ASN A 341 21.30 4.76 24.52
C ASN A 341 19.87 4.43 24.07
N TYR A 342 19.39 5.01 22.97
CA TYR A 342 18.07 4.74 22.43
C TYR A 342 18.06 3.57 21.44
N THR A 343 19.10 3.44 20.59
CA THR A 343 19.10 2.52 19.46
C THR A 343 19.98 1.30 19.63
N GLY A 344 20.85 1.26 20.64
CA GLY A 344 21.85 0.20 20.82
C GLY A 344 22.95 0.17 19.74
N LEU A 345 22.94 1.07 18.76
CA LEU A 345 24.00 1.13 17.74
C LEU A 345 25.32 1.61 18.34
N PRO A 346 26.50 1.08 17.91
CA PRO A 346 27.80 1.51 18.43
C PRO A 346 28.05 3.00 18.20
N VAL A 347 28.64 3.68 19.23
CA VAL A 347 28.90 5.13 19.16
C VAL A 347 29.82 5.47 17.98
N ASP A 348 30.88 4.68 17.74
CA ASP A 348 31.80 4.89 16.61
C ASP A 348 31.12 4.74 15.25
N TYR A 349 30.11 3.86 15.13
CA TYR A 349 29.31 3.72 13.93
C TYR A 349 28.45 4.98 13.70
N LEU A 350 27.81 5.49 14.75
CA LEU A 350 26.98 6.70 14.71
C LEU A 350 27.83 7.94 14.37
N GLU A 351 29.05 8.06 14.93
CA GLU A 351 29.96 9.16 14.59
C GLU A 351 30.45 9.09 13.14
N ARG A 352 30.80 7.89 12.64
CA ARG A 352 31.24 7.68 11.25
C ARG A 352 30.14 7.90 10.23
N SER A 353 28.86 7.63 10.57
CA SER A 353 27.71 7.92 9.73
C SER A 353 27.30 9.40 9.76
N ASN A 354 28.05 10.26 10.47
CA ASN A 354 27.63 11.64 10.73
C ASN A 354 26.24 11.76 11.35
N LEU A 355 25.92 10.83 12.25
CA LEU A 355 24.63 10.70 12.95
C LEU A 355 23.44 10.35 12.01
N ARG A 356 23.70 10.04 10.74
CA ARG A 356 22.69 9.75 9.70
C ARG A 356 22.75 8.26 9.34
N VAL A 357 21.88 7.48 9.95
CA VAL A 357 21.72 6.04 9.68
C VAL A 357 20.37 5.84 8.99
N ASN A 358 20.36 5.30 7.77
CA ASN A 358 19.12 5.00 7.06
C ASN A 358 18.52 3.67 7.52
N GLY A 359 17.28 3.37 7.04
CA GLY A 359 16.55 2.17 7.44
C GLY A 359 17.31 0.88 7.18
N GLY A 360 17.80 0.66 5.97
CA GLY A 360 18.53 -0.55 5.61
C GLY A 360 19.85 -0.75 6.36
N GLN A 361 20.54 0.36 6.70
CA GLN A 361 21.73 0.34 7.54
C GLN A 361 21.40 -0.04 8.99
N PHE A 362 20.29 0.48 9.52
CA PHE A 362 19.83 0.15 10.86
C PHE A 362 19.46 -1.34 10.97
N GLU A 363 18.60 -1.84 10.05
CA GLU A 363 18.20 -3.25 9.99
C GLU A 363 19.39 -4.20 10.00
N LYS A 364 20.42 -3.86 9.22
CA LYS A 364 21.62 -4.70 9.06
C LYS A 364 22.56 -4.63 10.26
N THR A 365 22.63 -3.48 10.94
CA THR A 365 23.66 -3.25 12.00
C THR A 365 23.19 -3.70 13.38
N LEU A 366 21.89 -3.57 13.67
CA LEU A 366 21.35 -3.76 15.02
C LEU A 366 21.62 -5.15 15.60
N LEU A 367 21.42 -6.21 14.81
CA LEU A 367 21.48 -7.61 15.28
C LEU A 367 22.84 -8.27 15.05
N GLY A 368 23.79 -7.57 14.47
CA GLY A 368 25.15 -8.05 14.17
C GLY A 368 25.32 -8.48 12.69
N SER A 369 26.47 -9.07 12.37
CA SER A 369 26.86 -9.34 10.98
C SER A 369 26.01 -10.40 10.29
N ASP A 370 25.54 -11.40 11.04
CA ASP A 370 24.95 -12.62 10.49
C ASP A 370 23.42 -12.59 10.43
N THR A 371 22.82 -11.56 11.01
CA THR A 371 21.36 -11.43 11.14
C THR A 371 20.92 -10.03 10.74
N THR A 372 19.79 -9.92 10.03
CA THR A 372 19.12 -8.66 9.72
C THR A 372 17.75 -8.61 10.36
N ALA A 373 17.31 -7.44 10.80
CA ALA A 373 15.93 -7.18 11.17
C ALA A 373 15.06 -6.97 9.90
N GLY A 374 13.75 -7.10 10.05
CA GLY A 374 12.80 -6.82 8.99
C GLY A 374 12.61 -5.31 8.73
N ARG A 375 12.21 -4.96 7.51
CA ARG A 375 11.81 -3.60 7.13
C ARG A 375 10.32 -3.35 7.38
N LEU A 376 9.48 -4.29 6.98
CA LEU A 376 8.03 -4.18 7.18
C LEU A 376 7.65 -4.40 8.65
N ASP A 377 8.36 -5.27 9.34
CA ASP A 377 8.20 -5.47 10.78
C ASP A 377 9.55 -5.82 11.38
N THR A 378 10.12 -4.87 12.09
CA THR A 378 11.47 -5.02 12.64
C THR A 378 11.57 -6.04 13.79
N ARG A 379 10.47 -6.62 14.27
CA ARG A 379 10.45 -7.75 15.20
C ARG A 379 10.89 -9.05 14.52
N PHE A 380 10.58 -9.19 13.23
CA PHE A 380 11.09 -10.29 12.43
C PHE A 380 12.58 -10.14 12.19
N SER A 381 13.28 -11.25 12.20
CA SER A 381 14.70 -11.31 11.89
C SER A 381 15.03 -12.57 11.08
N GLY A 382 16.14 -12.53 10.36
CA GLY A 382 16.58 -13.66 9.56
C GLY A 382 18.07 -13.59 9.22
N PRO A 383 18.66 -14.69 8.71
CA PRO A 383 20.05 -14.72 8.35
C PRO A 383 20.36 -13.76 7.20
N THR A 384 21.44 -13.00 7.32
CA THR A 384 21.91 -12.15 6.23
C THR A 384 22.55 -12.98 5.11
N ILE A 385 22.33 -12.59 3.85
CA ILE A 385 22.95 -13.24 2.69
C ILE A 385 24.43 -12.87 2.59
N ASP A 386 24.76 -11.58 2.82
CA ASP A 386 26.13 -11.06 2.82
C ASP A 386 26.43 -10.38 4.16
N PRO A 387 27.25 -11.01 5.02
CA PRO A 387 27.67 -10.43 6.28
C PRO A 387 28.39 -9.08 6.14
N MET A 388 29.01 -8.81 4.99
CA MET A 388 29.76 -7.58 4.73
C MET A 388 28.92 -6.49 4.05
N SER A 389 27.67 -6.76 3.70
CA SER A 389 26.77 -5.76 3.13
C SER A 389 26.51 -4.63 4.15
N ARG A 390 26.29 -3.42 3.64
CA ARG A 390 25.94 -2.25 4.47
C ARG A 390 24.46 -2.18 4.81
N GLU A 391 23.62 -2.79 3.99
CA GLU A 391 22.17 -2.75 4.09
C GLU A 391 21.59 -4.17 3.96
N SER A 392 20.38 -4.36 4.43
CA SER A 392 19.65 -5.62 4.25
C SER A 392 19.37 -5.86 2.78
N SER A 393 19.44 -7.12 2.34
CA SER A 393 19.17 -7.53 0.96
C SER A 393 17.76 -8.13 0.76
N TYR A 394 17.01 -8.33 1.83
CA TYR A 394 15.64 -8.83 1.80
C TYR A 394 14.91 -8.46 3.11
N ASP A 395 13.59 -8.54 3.08
CA ASP A 395 12.76 -8.33 4.26
C ASP A 395 12.37 -9.66 4.92
N PRO A 396 12.81 -9.94 6.15
CA PRO A 396 12.46 -11.16 6.89
C PRO A 396 10.97 -11.39 7.10
N GLN A 397 10.14 -10.35 7.29
CA GLN A 397 8.68 -10.54 7.41
C GLN A 397 8.10 -11.03 6.09
N THR A 398 8.44 -10.40 4.98
CA THR A 398 8.01 -10.84 3.64
C THR A 398 8.37 -12.30 3.40
N ALA A 399 9.60 -12.69 3.70
CA ALA A 399 10.05 -14.08 3.56
C ALA A 399 9.27 -15.06 4.46
N ALA A 400 8.85 -14.60 5.64
CA ALA A 400 8.17 -15.44 6.63
C ALA A 400 6.71 -15.74 6.28
N ILE A 401 5.94 -14.77 5.74
CA ILE A 401 4.48 -14.87 5.71
C ILE A 401 3.85 -14.82 4.32
N VAL A 402 4.50 -14.22 3.32
CA VAL A 402 3.92 -14.01 1.97
C VAL A 402 3.42 -15.30 1.32
N GLY A 403 4.19 -16.39 1.43
CA GLY A 403 3.80 -17.69 0.87
C GLY A 403 2.47 -18.21 1.42
N ALA A 404 2.19 -17.97 2.70
CA ALA A 404 0.96 -18.39 3.34
C ALA A 404 -0.27 -17.64 2.78
N TYR A 405 -0.18 -16.32 2.65
CA TYR A 405 -1.25 -15.49 2.10
C TYR A 405 -1.59 -15.86 0.67
N VAL A 406 -0.57 -15.95 -0.19
CA VAL A 406 -0.75 -16.28 -1.61
C VAL A 406 -1.35 -17.67 -1.79
N ALA A 407 -0.87 -18.68 -1.07
CA ALA A 407 -1.40 -20.02 -1.15
C ALA A 407 -2.85 -20.10 -0.63
N ALA A 408 -3.12 -19.49 0.53
CA ALA A 408 -4.45 -19.45 1.12
C ALA A 408 -5.47 -18.80 0.19
N PHE A 409 -5.14 -17.65 -0.39
CA PHE A 409 -6.03 -16.95 -1.31
C PHE A 409 -6.27 -17.73 -2.60
N ASN A 410 -5.21 -18.30 -3.20
CA ASN A 410 -5.35 -19.09 -4.41
C ASN A 410 -6.28 -20.30 -4.24
N ASP A 411 -6.24 -20.94 -3.09
CA ASP A 411 -7.18 -22.01 -2.74
C ASP A 411 -8.59 -21.48 -2.49
N TYR A 412 -8.72 -20.40 -1.71
CA TYR A 412 -10.00 -19.82 -1.31
C TYR A 412 -10.78 -19.28 -2.50
N VAL A 413 -10.14 -18.47 -3.36
CA VAL A 413 -10.81 -17.84 -4.50
C VAL A 413 -11.32 -18.87 -5.51
N ARG A 414 -10.62 -19.98 -5.73
CA ARG A 414 -11.03 -21.01 -6.69
C ARG A 414 -12.00 -22.01 -6.07
N LYS A 415 -11.70 -22.51 -4.88
CA LYS A 415 -12.48 -23.58 -4.24
C LYS A 415 -13.78 -23.07 -3.61
N THR A 416 -13.75 -21.87 -3.01
CA THR A 416 -14.88 -21.31 -2.26
C THR A 416 -15.62 -20.27 -3.07
N LEU A 417 -14.92 -19.26 -3.61
CA LEU A 417 -15.53 -18.18 -4.38
C LEU A 417 -15.79 -18.56 -5.85
N LYS A 418 -15.29 -19.72 -6.31
CA LYS A 418 -15.52 -20.27 -7.65
C LYS A 418 -15.10 -19.33 -8.79
N PHE A 419 -14.04 -18.54 -8.57
CA PHE A 419 -13.53 -17.57 -9.53
C PHE A 419 -12.06 -17.78 -9.85
N GLY A 420 -11.62 -17.36 -11.04
CA GLY A 420 -10.20 -17.37 -11.43
C GLY A 420 -9.66 -18.73 -11.88
N GLU A 421 -10.53 -19.70 -12.22
CA GLU A 421 -10.12 -20.99 -12.79
C GLU A 421 -9.31 -20.78 -14.06
N GLY A 422 -8.15 -21.47 -14.18
CA GLY A 422 -7.25 -21.34 -15.32
C GLY A 422 -6.53 -19.98 -15.46
N ARG A 423 -6.66 -19.07 -14.49
CA ARG A 423 -6.00 -17.75 -14.48
C ARG A 423 -4.89 -17.69 -13.45
N THR A 424 -3.85 -16.91 -13.75
CA THR A 424 -2.78 -16.59 -12.80
C THR A 424 -3.21 -15.41 -11.94
N TYR A 425 -3.21 -15.58 -10.62
CA TYR A 425 -3.31 -14.49 -9.66
C TYR A 425 -1.94 -13.84 -9.46
N LYS A 426 -1.86 -12.52 -9.58
CA LYS A 426 -0.62 -11.74 -9.49
C LYS A 426 -0.59 -10.97 -8.16
N PRO A 427 0.00 -11.54 -7.09
CA PRO A 427 0.01 -10.89 -5.78
C PRO A 427 0.81 -9.59 -5.76
N PHE A 428 1.85 -9.51 -6.59
CA PHE A 428 2.68 -8.32 -6.78
C PHE A 428 3.17 -8.23 -8.21
N GLN A 429 3.21 -7.01 -8.77
CA GLN A 429 3.72 -6.73 -10.10
C GLN A 429 4.64 -5.50 -10.07
N PRO A 430 5.95 -5.64 -10.36
CA PRO A 430 6.90 -4.54 -10.38
C PRO A 430 6.77 -3.71 -11.67
N LEU A 431 5.60 -3.12 -11.90
CA LEU A 431 5.30 -2.35 -13.12
C LEU A 431 5.68 -0.87 -12.99
N TRP A 432 6.01 -0.40 -11.78
CA TRP A 432 6.29 1.00 -11.46
C TRP A 432 7.80 1.31 -11.54
N ASN A 433 8.40 1.09 -12.71
CA ASN A 433 9.86 1.24 -12.93
C ASN A 433 10.21 2.53 -13.68
N ASP A 434 9.21 3.28 -14.17
CA ASP A 434 9.43 4.56 -14.84
C ASP A 434 9.29 5.69 -13.79
N PRO A 435 10.33 6.53 -13.59
CA PRO A 435 10.25 7.66 -12.66
C PRO A 435 9.10 8.63 -12.96
N GLU A 436 8.63 8.73 -14.21
CA GLU A 436 7.49 9.58 -14.56
C GLU A 436 6.18 9.14 -13.89
N LEU A 437 6.06 7.87 -13.47
CA LEU A 437 4.89 7.35 -12.76
C LEU A 437 4.78 7.91 -11.33
N PHE A 438 5.86 8.45 -10.80
CA PHE A 438 5.89 9.09 -9.48
C PHE A 438 5.73 10.61 -9.53
N LEU A 439 5.47 11.18 -10.72
CA LEU A 439 5.09 12.59 -10.83
C LEU A 439 3.61 12.75 -10.47
N HIS A 440 3.33 13.76 -9.65
CA HIS A 440 1.99 14.07 -9.15
C HIS A 440 1.61 15.52 -9.44
N GLN A 441 0.33 15.76 -9.71
CA GLN A 441 -0.24 17.09 -9.90
C GLN A 441 -1.10 17.45 -8.67
N PRO A 442 -0.57 18.26 -7.73
CA PRO A 442 -1.34 18.66 -6.56
C PRO A 442 -2.56 19.53 -6.92
N PRO A 443 -3.58 19.60 -6.04
CA PRO A 443 -4.73 20.49 -6.21
C PRO A 443 -4.35 21.94 -6.51
N GLY A 444 -5.01 22.55 -7.50
CA GLY A 444 -4.78 23.94 -7.91
C GLY A 444 -3.49 24.19 -8.69
N VAL A 445 -2.67 23.18 -8.94
CA VAL A 445 -1.44 23.27 -9.75
C VAL A 445 -1.73 22.77 -11.17
N GLY A 446 -1.40 23.56 -12.18
CA GLY A 446 -1.71 23.26 -13.59
C GLY A 446 -0.78 22.22 -14.25
N GLN A 447 0.16 21.61 -13.51
CA GLN A 447 1.14 20.65 -14.05
C GLN A 447 1.64 19.69 -12.97
N LYS A 448 2.15 18.53 -13.39
CA LYS A 448 2.88 17.62 -12.50
C LYS A 448 4.19 18.26 -12.04
N LEU A 449 4.51 18.08 -10.76
CA LEU A 449 5.72 18.64 -10.18
C LEU A 449 6.86 17.61 -10.19
N PRO A 450 8.10 18.01 -10.55
CA PRO A 450 9.28 17.13 -10.53
C PRO A 450 9.89 17.05 -9.12
N GLN A 451 9.10 16.61 -8.17
CA GLN A 451 9.48 16.45 -6.76
C GLN A 451 9.06 15.04 -6.27
N ALA A 452 9.46 14.67 -5.07
CA ALA A 452 8.95 13.47 -4.43
C ALA A 452 7.42 13.53 -4.31
N VAL A 453 6.78 12.37 -4.40
CA VAL A 453 5.32 12.27 -4.24
C VAL A 453 4.92 12.86 -2.89
N ASN A 454 3.99 13.80 -2.92
CA ASN A 454 3.39 14.38 -1.73
C ASN A 454 1.90 14.66 -1.99
N VAL A 455 1.04 13.87 -1.37
CA VAL A 455 -0.43 13.95 -1.48
C VAL A 455 -1.09 14.53 -0.22
N MET A 456 -0.31 15.14 0.66
CA MET A 456 -0.84 15.89 1.80
C MET A 456 -1.76 17.04 1.36
N PRO A 457 -1.45 17.80 0.27
CA PRO A 457 -2.37 18.80 -0.26
C PRO A 457 -3.72 18.22 -0.71
N ASP A 458 -3.73 17.01 -1.29
CA ASP A 458 -4.95 16.34 -1.76
C ASP A 458 -5.87 16.00 -0.58
N LEU A 459 -5.30 15.39 0.47
CA LEU A 459 -6.03 15.09 1.69
C LEU A 459 -6.58 16.36 2.36
N ALA A 460 -5.73 17.39 2.50
CA ALA A 460 -6.13 18.66 3.10
C ALA A 460 -7.25 19.32 2.30
N PHE A 461 -7.18 19.29 0.98
CA PHE A 461 -8.21 19.85 0.10
C PHE A 461 -9.53 19.09 0.24
N ALA A 462 -9.50 17.76 0.23
CA ALA A 462 -10.68 16.92 0.43
C ALA A 462 -11.35 17.21 1.79
N MET A 463 -10.56 17.34 2.87
CA MET A 463 -11.08 17.67 4.21
C MET A 463 -11.62 19.10 4.31
N GLN A 464 -11.07 20.05 3.56
CA GLN A 464 -11.57 21.43 3.49
C GLN A 464 -12.91 21.52 2.74
N GLN A 465 -13.04 20.79 1.65
CA GLN A 465 -14.29 20.76 0.87
C GLN A 465 -15.40 19.96 1.55
N ASN A 466 -15.05 18.87 2.22
CA ASN A 466 -15.96 18.09 3.06
C ASN A 466 -15.53 18.18 4.54
N PRO A 467 -15.95 19.21 5.28
CA PRO A 467 -15.58 19.37 6.70
C PRO A 467 -16.12 18.27 7.63
N ASN A 468 -16.95 17.37 7.11
CA ASN A 468 -17.46 16.19 7.83
C ASN A 468 -16.64 14.93 7.57
N LEU A 469 -15.75 14.94 6.59
CA LEU A 469 -14.85 13.82 6.33
C LEU A 469 -14.03 13.52 7.58
N LYS A 470 -14.01 12.24 7.98
CA LYS A 470 -13.21 11.75 9.09
C LYS A 470 -12.04 10.94 8.57
N VAL A 471 -10.91 11.05 9.26
CA VAL A 471 -9.68 10.32 8.94
C VAL A 471 -9.24 9.53 10.17
N GLN A 472 -8.89 8.25 9.97
CA GLN A 472 -8.36 7.40 11.02
C GLN A 472 -7.01 6.84 10.58
N LEU A 473 -5.96 7.07 11.37
CA LEU A 473 -4.61 6.54 11.15
C LEU A 473 -4.37 5.34 12.07
N HIS A 474 -3.78 4.28 11.49
CA HIS A 474 -3.24 3.14 12.22
C HIS A 474 -1.77 2.95 11.85
N GLY A 475 -0.87 2.91 12.83
CA GLY A 475 0.57 2.74 12.65
C GLY A 475 1.17 1.71 13.59
N GLY A 476 2.15 0.94 13.13
CA GLY A 476 2.92 0.01 13.95
C GLY A 476 4.20 0.65 14.47
N TYR A 477 4.52 0.49 15.76
CA TYR A 477 5.78 0.97 16.36
C TYR A 477 7.03 0.37 15.72
N TYR A 478 6.89 -0.82 15.11
CA TYR A 478 7.98 -1.59 14.51
C TYR A 478 7.97 -1.55 12.98
N ASP A 479 7.19 -0.65 12.38
CA ASP A 479 7.14 -0.43 10.93
C ASP A 479 8.26 0.53 10.51
N LEU A 480 9.25 0.02 9.81
CA LEU A 480 10.33 0.84 9.28
C LEU A 480 10.12 1.21 7.80
N ALA A 481 9.15 0.60 7.13
CA ALA A 481 8.79 0.97 5.78
C ALA A 481 8.05 2.32 5.73
N THR A 482 7.13 2.53 6.68
CA THR A 482 6.35 3.76 6.87
C THR A 482 6.26 4.05 8.37
N PRO A 483 7.31 4.66 8.96
CA PRO A 483 7.40 4.84 10.39
C PRO A 483 6.19 5.59 10.96
N TYR A 484 5.63 5.08 12.07
CA TYR A 484 4.43 5.62 12.70
C TYR A 484 4.56 7.11 13.03
N PHE A 485 5.76 7.55 13.40
CA PHE A 485 6.00 8.94 13.78
C PHE A 485 6.02 9.86 12.55
N ALA A 486 6.49 9.37 11.38
CA ALA A 486 6.37 10.09 10.12
C ALA A 486 4.89 10.25 9.73
N ALA A 487 4.11 9.17 9.82
CA ALA A 487 2.68 9.22 9.52
C ALA A 487 1.91 10.22 10.42
N ARG A 488 2.22 10.25 11.74
CA ARG A 488 1.67 11.23 12.66
C ARG A 488 2.09 12.66 12.28
N PHE A 489 3.37 12.87 12.02
CA PHE A 489 3.92 14.17 11.63
C PHE A 489 3.23 14.71 10.38
N GLU A 490 3.09 13.91 9.33
CA GLU A 490 2.41 14.29 8.08
C GLU A 490 0.98 14.80 8.34
N LEU A 491 0.19 14.09 9.15
CA LEU A 491 -1.19 14.49 9.46
C LEU A 491 -1.27 15.75 10.34
N GLU A 492 -0.31 15.94 11.25
CA GLU A 492 -0.21 17.16 12.07
C GLU A 492 0.24 18.38 11.26
N GLN A 493 0.88 18.17 10.08
CA GLN A 493 1.38 19.23 9.19
C GLN A 493 0.48 19.46 7.95
N LEU A 494 -0.73 18.90 7.91
CA LEU A 494 -1.63 19.13 6.78
C LEU A 494 -1.92 20.63 6.59
N PRO A 495 -1.85 21.15 5.34
CA PRO A 495 -2.07 22.57 5.05
C PRO A 495 -3.56 22.91 5.08
N MET A 496 -4.18 22.80 6.25
CA MET A 496 -5.60 23.03 6.47
C MET A 496 -5.87 23.81 7.76
N GLN A 497 -7.13 24.22 7.97
CA GLN A 497 -7.54 24.91 9.16
C GLN A 497 -7.42 24.01 10.40
N ALA A 498 -6.85 24.53 11.50
CA ALA A 498 -6.66 23.78 12.74
C ALA A 498 -7.96 23.17 13.32
N SER A 499 -9.12 23.79 13.03
CA SER A 499 -10.42 23.26 13.44
C SER A 499 -10.78 21.91 12.81
N LEU A 500 -10.16 21.53 11.69
CA LEU A 500 -10.36 20.24 11.01
C LEU A 500 -9.51 19.13 11.62
N GLN A 501 -8.46 19.42 12.39
CA GLN A 501 -7.63 18.42 13.05
C GLN A 501 -8.43 17.51 13.98
N LYS A 502 -9.52 17.99 14.58
CA LYS A 502 -10.45 17.17 15.40
C LYS A 502 -11.14 16.04 14.63
N ASN A 503 -11.08 16.05 13.30
CA ASN A 503 -11.61 14.99 12.44
C ASN A 503 -10.61 13.86 12.18
N ILE A 504 -9.41 13.96 12.71
CA ILE A 504 -8.34 12.97 12.58
C ILE A 504 -8.16 12.28 13.94
N GLU A 505 -8.23 10.96 13.94
CA GLU A 505 -7.85 10.13 15.09
C GLU A 505 -6.71 9.19 14.73
N MET A 506 -5.88 8.83 15.71
CA MET A 506 -4.65 8.07 15.46
C MET A 506 -4.51 6.95 16.49
N HIS A 507 -4.13 5.76 16.03
CA HIS A 507 -3.92 4.58 16.86
C HIS A 507 -2.58 3.92 16.52
N PHE A 508 -1.80 3.58 17.54
CA PHE A 508 -0.50 2.93 17.36
C PHE A 508 -0.45 1.59 18.08
N TYR A 509 0.29 0.64 17.52
CA TYR A 509 0.25 -0.76 17.92
C TYR A 509 1.65 -1.34 18.08
N GLU A 510 1.83 -2.29 19.00
CA GLU A 510 3.04 -3.09 19.11
C GLU A 510 3.13 -4.13 17.98
N SER A 511 3.16 -3.65 16.75
CA SER A 511 3.25 -4.42 15.51
C SER A 511 4.03 -3.63 14.46
N GLY A 512 4.28 -4.25 13.31
CA GLY A 512 4.88 -3.61 12.14
C GLY A 512 3.88 -3.14 11.10
N HIS A 513 4.28 -3.13 9.84
CA HIS A 513 3.53 -2.64 8.68
C HIS A 513 2.19 -3.35 8.48
N MET A 514 2.21 -4.67 8.50
CA MET A 514 1.01 -5.51 8.46
C MET A 514 0.52 -5.72 9.90
N ILE A 515 -0.12 -4.68 10.49
CA ILE A 515 -0.57 -4.69 11.90
C ILE A 515 -1.35 -5.98 12.22
N TYR A 516 -2.13 -6.46 11.27
CA TYR A 516 -2.94 -7.66 11.35
C TYR A 516 -2.14 -8.99 11.38
N ALA A 517 -0.83 -8.98 11.12
CA ALA A 517 0.01 -10.17 11.30
C ALA A 517 0.22 -10.50 12.80
N HIS A 518 -0.02 -9.54 13.69
CA HIS A 518 0.01 -9.72 15.14
C HIS A 518 -1.42 -9.76 15.70
N GLU A 519 -1.89 -10.92 16.14
CA GLU A 519 -3.31 -11.13 16.48
C GLU A 519 -3.86 -10.19 17.56
N PRO A 520 -3.13 -9.85 18.66
CA PRO A 520 -3.63 -8.85 19.60
C PRO A 520 -3.82 -7.47 18.96
N SER A 521 -2.92 -7.07 18.06
CA SER A 521 -3.04 -5.82 17.31
C SER A 521 -4.14 -5.86 16.26
N LEU A 522 -4.37 -7.02 15.61
CA LEU A 522 -5.50 -7.21 14.70
C LEU A 522 -6.84 -7.02 15.40
N LYS A 523 -6.99 -7.57 16.63
CA LYS A 523 -8.19 -7.36 17.42
C LYS A 523 -8.43 -5.89 17.71
N ALA A 524 -7.41 -5.19 18.20
CA ALA A 524 -7.52 -3.76 18.52
C ALA A 524 -7.76 -2.92 17.25
N LEU A 525 -7.15 -3.27 16.11
CA LEU A 525 -7.40 -2.65 14.83
C LEU A 525 -8.86 -2.81 14.39
N HIS A 526 -9.41 -4.02 14.48
CA HIS A 526 -10.83 -4.28 14.21
C HIS A 526 -11.73 -3.41 15.10
N ASP A 527 -11.51 -3.43 16.41
CA ASP A 527 -12.35 -2.71 17.37
C ASP A 527 -12.34 -1.19 17.11
N ASN A 528 -11.17 -0.62 16.79
CA ASN A 528 -11.03 0.80 16.47
C ASN A 528 -11.71 1.17 15.14
N VAL A 529 -11.54 0.36 14.09
CA VAL A 529 -12.19 0.62 12.79
C VAL A 529 -13.70 0.42 12.88
N ALA A 530 -14.18 -0.59 13.60
CA ALA A 530 -15.59 -0.83 13.82
C ALA A 530 -16.24 0.37 14.53
N ALA A 531 -15.63 0.85 15.61
CA ALA A 531 -16.08 2.05 16.33
C ALA A 531 -16.06 3.30 15.44
N PHE A 532 -15.03 3.46 14.60
CA PHE A 532 -14.96 4.58 13.66
C PHE A 532 -16.12 4.55 12.66
N VAL A 533 -16.41 3.42 12.05
CA VAL A 533 -17.54 3.27 11.12
C VAL A 533 -18.85 3.53 11.82
N GLU A 534 -19.06 2.99 13.04
CA GLU A 534 -20.27 3.21 13.82
C GLU A 534 -20.49 4.69 14.14
N ASN A 535 -19.44 5.40 14.56
CA ASN A 535 -19.51 6.80 14.96
C ASN A 535 -19.64 7.78 13.79
N THR A 536 -19.24 7.38 12.59
CA THR A 536 -19.21 8.25 11.40
C THR A 536 -20.27 7.93 10.37
N ARG A 537 -20.96 6.79 10.47
CA ARG A 537 -22.16 6.54 9.70
C ARG A 537 -23.24 7.52 10.15
N VAL A 538 -23.65 8.41 9.28
CA VAL A 538 -24.75 9.35 9.57
C VAL A 538 -26.03 8.53 9.69
N THR A 539 -26.51 8.35 10.93
CA THR A 539 -27.88 7.92 11.14
C THR A 539 -28.79 9.06 10.74
N ARG A 540 -29.73 8.83 9.81
CA ARG A 540 -30.75 9.84 9.49
C ARG A 540 -31.42 10.24 10.79
N SER A 541 -31.30 11.51 11.17
CA SER A 541 -32.27 12.08 12.10
C SER A 541 -33.66 11.89 11.50
N PRO A 542 -34.62 11.44 12.25
CA PRO A 542 -35.97 11.15 11.75
C PRO A 542 -36.61 12.37 11.12
#